data_a899176e99e3b6c5d83ede40ac60e7ff
#
_entry.id   a899176e99e3b6c5d83ede40ac60e7ff
#
_cell.length_a   1.000
_cell.length_b   1.000
_cell.length_c   1.000
_cell.angle_alpha   90.00
_cell.angle_beta   90.00
_cell.angle_gamma   90.00
#
_symmetry.space_group_name_H-M   'P 1'
#
loop_
_entity.id
_entity.type
_entity.pdbx_description
1 polymer ?
#
loop_
_entity_poly.entity_id
_entity_poly.type
_entity_poly.pdbx_seq_one_letter_code
_entity_poly.pdbx_strand_id
1 'polypeptide(L)'
;MYTLKLVSALAVLATASQASQVDRPAIKDSTILRSTVSCTECPENDCYRCTYGSDEKLRANTGGLAWIRSLVGFQLPDEVDPSTITQCTVQFPAFTRLPESGFNLTVVPAVSSDWDEATVNGNNAPAATDAITVVSVPALTNPPLLDVTNACQTAGVDGQFSIYLGAEFGSYEIWSKDSGNPAVLHIFYN
;
A
#
# COMPACT_ATOMS: atom_id res chain seq x y z
N MET A 1 64.69 39.01 2.82
CA MET A 1 63.53 38.84 3.70
C MET A 1 62.38 38.28 2.84
N TYR A 2 62.15 36.98 2.87
CA TYR A 2 61.05 36.34 2.16
C TYR A 2 59.92 36.03 3.15
N THR A 3 58.79 36.67 2.97
CA THR A 3 57.58 36.39 3.77
C THR A 3 56.83 35.23 3.23
N LEU A 4 56.81 34.12 3.95
CA LEU A 4 56.04 32.92 3.67
C LEU A 4 54.56 33.19 4.02
N LYS A 5 53.67 33.21 3.02
CA LYS A 5 52.20 33.27 3.22
C LYS A 5 51.71 31.85 3.46
N LEU A 6 51.26 31.54 4.70
CA LEU A 6 50.50 30.33 4.99
C LEU A 6 49.08 30.47 4.39
N VAL A 7 48.75 29.65 3.45
CA VAL A 7 47.36 29.48 2.96
C VAL A 7 46.71 28.34 3.78
N SER A 8 45.85 28.71 4.71
CA SER A 8 45.03 27.72 5.45
C SER A 8 43.92 27.23 4.53
N ALA A 9 43.98 25.98 4.12
CA ALA A 9 42.88 25.29 3.42
C ALA A 9 41.85 24.82 4.45
N LEU A 10 40.67 25.44 4.44
CA LEU A 10 39.51 24.97 5.21
C LEU A 10 38.94 23.73 4.48
N ALA A 11 39.14 22.54 5.07
CA ALA A 11 38.46 21.32 4.59
C ALA A 11 37.02 21.37 5.13
N VAL A 12 36.07 21.61 4.23
CA VAL A 12 34.63 21.43 4.49
C VAL A 12 34.35 19.94 4.49
N LEU A 13 34.17 19.36 5.67
CA LEU A 13 33.66 18.00 5.83
C LEU A 13 32.15 18.02 5.49
N ALA A 14 31.82 17.61 4.27
CA ALA A 14 30.45 17.30 3.92
C ALA A 14 30.04 16.01 4.63
N THR A 15 29.26 16.11 5.71
CA THR A 15 28.59 14.95 6.32
C THR A 15 27.53 14.49 5.33
N ALA A 16 27.76 13.38 4.60
CA ALA A 16 26.72 12.71 3.85
C ALA A 16 25.70 12.18 4.87
N SER A 17 24.49 12.73 4.87
CA SER A 17 23.35 12.13 5.58
C SER A 17 23.14 10.75 4.97
N GLN A 18 23.27 9.70 5.76
CA GLN A 18 22.94 8.35 5.32
C GLN A 18 21.43 8.19 5.44
N ALA A 19 20.76 7.87 4.35
CA ALA A 19 19.36 7.50 4.39
C ALA A 19 19.18 6.26 5.28
N SER A 20 18.27 6.36 6.24
CA SER A 20 17.87 5.25 7.10
C SER A 20 16.77 4.45 6.42
N GLN A 21 16.70 3.14 6.70
CA GLN A 21 15.64 2.26 6.21
C GLN A 21 14.99 1.53 7.38
N VAL A 22 13.68 1.39 7.33
CA VAL A 22 12.92 0.56 8.25
C VAL A 22 11.81 -0.16 7.49
N ASP A 23 11.55 -1.41 7.88
CA ASP A 23 10.51 -2.25 7.30
C ASP A 23 9.37 -2.44 8.30
N ARG A 24 8.13 -2.39 7.82
CA ARG A 24 6.92 -2.59 8.62
C ARG A 24 5.92 -3.49 7.90
N PRO A 25 5.39 -4.53 8.54
CA PRO A 25 4.30 -5.31 7.96
C PRO A 25 3.01 -4.49 7.93
N ALA A 26 2.09 -4.84 7.03
CA ALA A 26 0.72 -4.37 7.07
C ALA A 26 0.09 -4.71 8.43
N ILE A 27 -0.64 -3.76 9.01
CA ILE A 27 -1.28 -3.93 10.32
C ILE A 27 -2.73 -4.42 10.20
N LYS A 28 -3.36 -4.18 9.05
CA LYS A 28 -4.73 -4.60 8.74
C LYS A 28 -4.91 -4.69 7.24
N ASP A 29 -5.74 -5.62 6.79
CA ASP A 29 -6.14 -5.72 5.39
C ASP A 29 -7.53 -6.34 5.22
N SER A 30 -8.20 -6.05 4.13
CA SER A 30 -9.52 -6.61 3.81
C SER A 30 -9.81 -6.49 2.32
N THR A 31 -10.64 -7.37 1.81
CA THR A 31 -11.28 -7.20 0.50
C THR A 31 -12.55 -6.37 0.64
N ILE A 32 -12.67 -5.30 -0.14
CA ILE A 32 -13.88 -4.47 -0.20
C ILE A 32 -14.65 -4.82 -1.45
N LEU A 33 -15.86 -5.34 -1.26
CA LEU A 33 -16.78 -5.74 -2.32
C LEU A 33 -17.94 -4.75 -2.42
N ARG A 34 -18.15 -4.22 -3.62
CA ARG A 34 -19.34 -3.45 -4.00
C ARG A 34 -19.92 -4.06 -5.25
N SER A 35 -21.15 -4.54 -5.17
CA SER A 35 -21.81 -5.18 -6.32
C SER A 35 -23.30 -4.90 -6.27
N THR A 36 -23.90 -4.73 -7.43
CA THR A 36 -25.35 -4.53 -7.59
C THR A 36 -26.12 -5.85 -7.69
N VAL A 37 -25.42 -6.99 -7.70
CA VAL A 37 -26.04 -8.32 -7.64
C VAL A 37 -26.18 -8.78 -6.18
N SER A 38 -26.99 -9.80 -5.96
CA SER A 38 -27.14 -10.41 -4.64
C SER A 38 -25.95 -11.32 -4.32
N CYS A 39 -25.47 -11.23 -3.08
CA CYS A 39 -24.44 -12.12 -2.53
C CYS A 39 -25.08 -12.94 -1.39
N THR A 40 -25.40 -14.19 -1.68
CA THR A 40 -26.14 -15.05 -0.75
C THR A 40 -25.36 -15.41 0.50
N GLU A 41 -24.04 -15.27 0.47
CA GLU A 41 -23.11 -15.47 1.58
C GLU A 41 -23.00 -14.27 2.51
N CYS A 42 -23.53 -13.10 2.09
CA CYS A 42 -23.45 -11.85 2.84
C CYS A 42 -24.70 -11.60 3.68
N PRO A 43 -24.62 -10.82 4.79
CA PRO A 43 -25.79 -10.39 5.55
C PRO A 43 -26.85 -9.75 4.65
N GLU A 44 -28.10 -10.16 4.81
CA GLU A 44 -29.24 -9.67 4.05
C GLU A 44 -29.11 -9.88 2.52
N ASN A 45 -28.25 -10.80 2.08
CA ASN A 45 -27.88 -11.03 0.69
C ASN A 45 -27.34 -9.77 -0.02
N ASP A 46 -26.79 -8.81 0.76
CA ASP A 46 -26.25 -7.55 0.27
C ASP A 46 -24.71 -7.62 0.23
N CYS A 47 -24.14 -7.60 -0.97
CA CYS A 47 -22.70 -7.64 -1.18
C CYS A 47 -21.94 -6.50 -0.48
N TYR A 48 -22.58 -5.35 -0.28
CA TYR A 48 -21.96 -4.23 0.44
C TYR A 48 -21.77 -4.49 1.93
N ARG A 49 -22.41 -5.52 2.50
CA ARG A 49 -22.32 -5.88 3.92
C ARG A 49 -21.37 -7.02 4.22
N CYS A 50 -20.76 -7.60 3.20
CA CYS A 50 -19.73 -8.61 3.40
C CYS A 50 -18.49 -8.03 4.07
N THR A 51 -17.98 -8.73 5.10
CA THR A 51 -16.67 -8.45 5.74
C THR A 51 -15.69 -9.55 5.39
N TYR A 52 -14.47 -9.18 5.02
CA TYR A 52 -13.42 -10.09 4.53
C TYR A 52 -12.08 -9.87 5.25
N GLY A 53 -12.07 -9.19 6.39
CA GLY A 53 -10.85 -8.85 7.11
C GLY A 53 -10.11 -10.04 7.75
N SER A 54 -10.75 -11.22 7.80
CA SER A 54 -10.11 -12.46 8.28
C SER A 54 -9.81 -13.47 7.18
N ASP A 55 -10.00 -13.08 5.91
CA ASP A 55 -9.72 -13.96 4.78
C ASP A 55 -8.21 -14.10 4.56
N GLU A 56 -7.73 -15.31 4.27
CA GLU A 56 -6.32 -15.56 3.92
C GLU A 56 -5.91 -14.96 2.57
N LYS A 57 -6.85 -14.36 1.84
CA LYS A 57 -6.63 -13.80 0.50
C LYS A 57 -7.28 -12.44 0.34
N LEU A 58 -6.56 -11.58 -0.33
CA LEU A 58 -7.05 -10.30 -0.82
C LEU A 58 -7.38 -10.42 -2.30
N ARG A 59 -8.48 -9.80 -2.72
CA ARG A 59 -9.02 -9.91 -4.08
C ARG A 59 -9.13 -8.53 -4.72
N ALA A 60 -8.90 -8.49 -6.02
CA ALA A 60 -9.24 -7.36 -6.86
C ALA A 60 -9.94 -7.83 -8.14
N ASN A 61 -10.97 -7.11 -8.54
CA ASN A 61 -11.67 -7.33 -9.80
C ASN A 61 -12.23 -6.00 -10.29
N THR A 62 -12.03 -5.74 -11.57
CA THR A 62 -12.62 -4.59 -12.25
C THR A 62 -13.33 -5.09 -13.51
N GLY A 63 -14.61 -4.73 -13.62
CA GLY A 63 -15.50 -5.10 -14.70
C GLY A 63 -16.75 -5.83 -14.24
N GLY A 64 -17.76 -5.90 -15.12
CA GLY A 64 -19.05 -6.48 -14.81
C GLY A 64 -19.86 -5.65 -13.80
N LEU A 65 -20.60 -6.35 -12.94
CA LEU A 65 -21.50 -5.75 -11.95
C LEU A 65 -20.87 -5.61 -10.56
N ALA A 66 -19.62 -6.02 -10.41
CA ALA A 66 -18.89 -5.99 -9.15
C ALA A 66 -17.63 -5.13 -9.25
N TRP A 67 -17.39 -4.35 -8.19
CA TRP A 67 -16.16 -3.65 -7.96
C TRP A 67 -15.51 -4.23 -6.69
N ILE A 68 -14.34 -4.82 -6.85
CA ILE A 68 -13.62 -5.48 -5.77
C ILE A 68 -12.21 -4.89 -5.70
N ARG A 69 -11.81 -4.41 -4.52
CA ARG A 69 -10.44 -3.94 -4.25
C ARG A 69 -9.96 -4.46 -2.91
N SER A 70 -8.67 -4.67 -2.82
CA SER A 70 -8.00 -4.92 -1.54
C SER A 70 -7.72 -3.58 -0.86
N LEU A 71 -8.07 -3.44 0.41
CA LEU A 71 -7.74 -2.30 1.27
C LEU A 71 -6.67 -2.76 2.27
N VAL A 72 -5.54 -2.06 2.33
CA VAL A 72 -4.40 -2.44 3.17
C VAL A 72 -3.93 -1.23 3.96
N GLY A 73 -3.79 -1.38 5.28
CA GLY A 73 -3.37 -0.34 6.21
C GLY A 73 -1.99 -0.59 6.78
N PHE A 74 -1.23 0.48 6.92
CA PHE A 74 0.12 0.52 7.45
C PHE A 74 0.25 1.52 8.58
N GLN A 75 1.27 1.32 9.42
CA GLN A 75 1.67 2.20 10.50
C GLN A 75 3.12 2.62 10.31
N LEU A 76 3.39 3.92 10.23
CA LEU A 76 4.73 4.46 10.33
C LEU A 76 5.27 4.27 11.74
N PRO A 77 6.58 4.01 11.91
CA PRO A 77 7.19 4.05 13.23
C PRO A 77 7.12 5.44 13.86
N ASP A 78 6.97 5.52 15.18
CA ASP A 78 6.87 6.78 15.91
C ASP A 78 8.10 7.69 15.72
N GLU A 79 9.28 7.10 15.47
CA GLU A 79 10.52 7.81 15.22
C GLU A 79 10.66 8.40 13.81
N VAL A 80 9.75 8.08 12.88
CA VAL A 80 9.79 8.55 11.48
C VAL A 80 8.83 9.72 11.29
N ASP A 81 9.40 10.91 11.09
CA ASP A 81 8.61 12.07 10.66
C ASP A 81 8.24 11.91 9.17
N PRO A 82 6.94 11.93 8.81
CA PRO A 82 6.51 11.82 7.40
C PRO A 82 7.20 12.81 6.46
N SER A 83 7.58 14.00 6.96
CA SER A 83 8.27 15.04 6.18
C SER A 83 9.72 14.68 5.83
N THR A 84 10.33 13.73 6.54
CA THR A 84 11.71 13.26 6.28
C THR A 84 11.75 12.06 5.32
N ILE A 85 10.59 11.49 4.99
CA ILE A 85 10.49 10.33 4.11
C ILE A 85 10.90 10.72 2.69
N THR A 86 11.88 10.00 2.16
CA THR A 86 12.39 10.19 0.80
C THR A 86 11.76 9.18 -0.18
N GLN A 87 11.42 7.97 0.31
CA GLN A 87 10.78 6.93 -0.48
C GLN A 87 10.02 5.96 0.42
N CYS A 88 8.85 5.51 -0.03
CA CYS A 88 8.16 4.35 0.50
C CYS A 88 7.79 3.40 -0.63
N THR A 89 8.09 2.12 -0.43
CA THR A 89 7.62 1.07 -1.34
C THR A 89 6.95 -0.06 -0.56
N VAL A 90 6.00 -0.73 -1.19
CA VAL A 90 5.36 -1.91 -0.61
C VAL A 90 5.67 -3.13 -1.44
N GLN A 91 6.19 -4.17 -0.78
CA GLN A 91 6.27 -5.51 -1.32
C GLN A 91 5.02 -6.28 -0.91
N PHE A 92 4.17 -6.59 -1.87
CA PHE A 92 3.04 -7.49 -1.64
C PHE A 92 3.46 -8.95 -1.73
N PRO A 93 2.74 -9.86 -1.05
CA PRO A 93 2.92 -11.31 -1.22
C PRO A 93 2.69 -11.74 -2.68
N ALA A 94 3.08 -12.97 -2.97
CA ALA A 94 2.83 -13.57 -4.28
C ALA A 94 1.33 -13.64 -4.59
N PHE A 95 0.99 -13.61 -5.88
CA PHE A 95 -0.34 -14.01 -6.32
C PHE A 95 -0.62 -15.46 -5.90
N THR A 96 -1.85 -15.76 -5.53
CA THR A 96 -2.27 -17.15 -5.25
C THR A 96 -2.18 -18.03 -6.50
N ARG A 97 -2.32 -17.41 -7.68
CA ARG A 97 -2.04 -17.96 -8.99
C ARG A 97 -1.42 -16.86 -9.86
N LEU A 98 -0.29 -17.16 -10.50
CA LEU A 98 0.34 -16.22 -11.42
C LEU A 98 -0.58 -15.87 -12.58
N PRO A 99 -0.68 -14.60 -12.99
CA PRO A 99 -1.52 -14.18 -14.11
C PRO A 99 -0.98 -14.77 -15.43
N GLU A 100 -1.86 -15.36 -16.23
CA GLU A 100 -1.49 -15.95 -17.54
C GLU A 100 -1.18 -14.88 -18.61
N SER A 101 -1.71 -13.67 -18.42
CA SER A 101 -1.44 -12.52 -19.29
C SER A 101 -1.04 -11.30 -18.44
N GLY A 102 -0.24 -10.39 -18.99
CA GLY A 102 0.06 -9.13 -18.34
C GLY A 102 -1.19 -8.30 -18.10
N PHE A 103 -1.20 -7.54 -17.00
CA PHE A 103 -2.29 -6.62 -16.65
C PHE A 103 -1.74 -5.38 -15.92
N ASN A 104 -2.57 -4.37 -15.74
CA ASN A 104 -2.24 -3.18 -14.97
C ASN A 104 -2.91 -3.24 -13.59
N LEU A 105 -2.05 -3.27 -12.56
CA LEU A 105 -2.43 -3.12 -11.16
C LEU A 105 -2.58 -1.64 -10.84
N THR A 106 -3.60 -1.27 -10.08
CA THR A 106 -3.82 0.11 -9.62
C THR A 106 -3.57 0.22 -8.13
N VAL A 107 -2.89 1.30 -7.72
CA VAL A 107 -2.66 1.67 -6.32
C VAL A 107 -3.29 3.04 -6.10
N VAL A 108 -4.16 3.15 -5.10
CA VAL A 108 -4.88 4.40 -4.81
C VAL A 108 -4.86 4.63 -3.31
N PRO A 109 -4.36 5.77 -2.80
CA PRO A 109 -4.46 6.10 -1.38
C PRO A 109 -5.93 6.18 -0.93
N ALA A 110 -6.22 5.68 0.26
CA ALA A 110 -7.50 5.92 0.92
C ALA A 110 -7.48 7.29 1.60
N VAL A 111 -8.64 7.95 1.69
CA VAL A 111 -8.76 9.27 2.34
C VAL A 111 -8.62 9.20 3.86
N SER A 112 -8.74 8.02 4.45
CA SER A 112 -8.61 7.77 5.89
C SER A 112 -8.12 6.36 6.15
N SER A 113 -7.44 6.17 7.28
CA SER A 113 -7.10 4.87 7.86
C SER A 113 -7.95 4.53 9.08
N ASP A 114 -8.96 5.31 9.39
CA ASP A 114 -9.92 5.04 10.46
C ASP A 114 -10.94 3.99 10.00
N TRP A 115 -10.55 2.73 10.02
CA TRP A 115 -11.40 1.59 9.73
C TRP A 115 -10.94 0.37 10.54
N ASP A 116 -11.89 -0.44 10.90
CA ASP A 116 -11.69 -1.67 11.67
C ASP A 116 -11.76 -2.89 10.73
N GLU A 117 -10.77 -3.76 10.82
CA GLU A 117 -10.62 -4.90 9.92
C GLU A 117 -11.76 -5.91 10.03
N ALA A 118 -12.28 -6.13 11.23
CA ALA A 118 -13.34 -7.11 11.46
C ALA A 118 -14.71 -6.64 10.93
N THR A 119 -14.89 -5.32 10.75
CA THR A 119 -16.19 -4.72 10.43
C THR A 119 -16.21 -3.95 9.11
N VAL A 120 -15.06 -3.70 8.50
CA VAL A 120 -14.99 -2.97 7.24
C VAL A 120 -15.67 -3.74 6.11
N ASN A 121 -16.46 -3.04 5.31
CA ASN A 121 -17.23 -3.58 4.20
C ASN A 121 -17.52 -2.53 3.13
N GLY A 122 -18.29 -2.86 2.10
CA GLY A 122 -18.58 -1.96 1.00
C GLY A 122 -19.28 -0.65 1.37
N ASN A 123 -20.03 -0.63 2.50
CA ASN A 123 -20.77 0.54 2.96
C ASN A 123 -19.91 1.51 3.79
N ASN A 124 -19.00 1.00 4.62
CA ASN A 124 -18.25 1.80 5.59
C ASN A 124 -16.75 1.94 5.27
N ALA A 125 -16.25 1.26 4.24
CA ALA A 125 -14.86 1.40 3.82
C ALA A 125 -14.55 2.86 3.40
N PRO A 126 -13.37 3.40 3.75
CA PRO A 126 -12.99 4.76 3.41
C PRO A 126 -13.07 5.00 1.90
N ALA A 127 -13.31 6.23 1.50
CA ALA A 127 -13.24 6.59 0.08
C ALA A 127 -11.79 6.50 -0.42
N ALA A 128 -11.62 6.19 -1.71
CA ALA A 128 -10.33 6.32 -2.38
C ALA A 128 -10.13 7.79 -2.81
N THR A 129 -8.86 8.23 -2.86
CA THR A 129 -8.51 9.52 -3.46
C THR A 129 -8.57 9.44 -4.99
N ASP A 130 -8.36 10.56 -5.68
CA ASP A 130 -8.25 10.60 -7.14
C ASP A 130 -6.83 10.29 -7.65
N ALA A 131 -5.86 10.14 -6.75
CA ALA A 131 -4.46 9.88 -7.09
C ALA A 131 -4.23 8.39 -7.40
N ILE A 132 -4.35 8.01 -8.67
CA ILE A 132 -4.19 6.63 -9.13
C ILE A 132 -2.78 6.44 -9.69
N THR A 133 -2.05 5.48 -9.14
CA THR A 133 -0.81 4.95 -9.72
C THR A 133 -1.12 3.65 -10.44
N VAL A 134 -0.65 3.52 -11.68
CA VAL A 134 -0.82 2.32 -12.51
C VAL A 134 0.54 1.64 -12.67
N VAL A 135 0.60 0.35 -12.36
CA VAL A 135 1.83 -0.45 -12.43
C VAL A 135 1.59 -1.67 -13.31
N SER A 136 2.40 -1.81 -14.35
CA SER A 136 2.32 -2.98 -15.25
C SER A 136 2.89 -4.22 -14.57
N VAL A 137 2.11 -5.29 -14.60
CA VAL A 137 2.51 -6.62 -14.12
C VAL A 137 2.63 -7.53 -15.34
N PRO A 138 3.84 -7.99 -15.69
CA PRO A 138 4.02 -8.93 -16.80
C PRO A 138 3.35 -10.28 -16.53
N ALA A 139 3.03 -11.01 -17.60
CA ALA A 139 2.54 -12.38 -17.48
C ALA A 139 3.51 -13.25 -16.67
N LEU A 140 2.96 -14.17 -15.87
CA LEU A 140 3.70 -15.15 -15.06
C LEU A 140 4.70 -14.54 -14.07
N THR A 141 4.48 -13.29 -13.63
CA THR A 141 5.26 -12.63 -12.58
C THR A 141 4.41 -12.28 -11.37
N ASN A 142 5.06 -12.14 -10.22
CA ASN A 142 4.44 -11.63 -8.99
C ASN A 142 4.35 -10.09 -9.00
N PRO A 143 3.59 -9.47 -8.05
CA PRO A 143 3.54 -8.03 -7.95
C PRO A 143 4.96 -7.44 -7.79
N PRO A 144 5.31 -6.38 -8.54
CA PRO A 144 6.56 -5.65 -8.31
C PRO A 144 6.47 -4.84 -7.00
N LEU A 145 7.58 -4.22 -6.60
CA LEU A 145 7.55 -3.18 -5.57
C LEU A 145 6.66 -2.02 -6.05
N LEU A 146 5.73 -1.62 -5.20
CA LEU A 146 4.79 -0.54 -5.49
C LEU A 146 5.21 0.72 -4.77
N ASP A 147 5.39 1.82 -5.50
CA ASP A 147 5.67 3.13 -4.91
C ASP A 147 4.40 3.69 -4.23
N VAL A 148 4.52 3.95 -2.94
CA VAL A 148 3.46 4.54 -2.09
C VAL A 148 3.96 5.77 -1.35
N THR A 149 5.03 6.40 -1.83
CA THR A 149 5.71 7.53 -1.16
C THR A 149 4.74 8.64 -0.79
N ASN A 150 3.87 9.03 -1.71
CA ASN A 150 2.87 10.07 -1.44
C ASN A 150 1.91 9.69 -0.29
N ALA A 151 1.45 8.44 -0.25
CA ALA A 151 0.59 7.96 0.85
C ALA A 151 1.32 7.97 2.19
N CYS A 152 2.59 7.54 2.23
CA CYS A 152 3.45 7.61 3.41
C CYS A 152 3.61 9.04 3.94
N GLN A 153 3.96 9.97 3.03
CA GLN A 153 4.23 11.38 3.37
C GLN A 153 2.96 12.12 3.84
N THR A 154 1.78 11.60 3.48
CA THR A 154 0.48 12.15 3.87
C THR A 154 -0.23 11.29 4.93
N ALA A 155 0.52 10.43 5.64
CA ALA A 155 -0.02 9.64 6.75
C ALA A 155 -0.71 10.54 7.79
N GLY A 156 -1.74 10.00 8.45
CA GLY A 156 -2.47 10.70 9.50
C GLY A 156 -1.57 11.10 10.68
N VAL A 157 -2.10 11.92 11.58
CA VAL A 157 -1.37 12.36 12.80
C VAL A 157 -1.00 11.20 13.72
N ASP A 158 -1.67 10.07 13.57
CA ASP A 158 -1.38 8.81 14.24
C ASP A 158 -0.34 7.95 13.49
N GLY A 159 0.22 8.47 12.38
CA GLY A 159 1.16 7.76 11.53
C GLY A 159 0.52 6.67 10.66
N GLN A 160 -0.80 6.53 10.63
CA GLN A 160 -1.46 5.52 9.79
C GLN A 160 -1.79 6.05 8.41
N PHE A 161 -1.68 5.17 7.43
CA PHE A 161 -2.22 5.38 6.08
C PHE A 161 -2.72 4.06 5.51
N SER A 162 -3.59 4.16 4.52
CA SER A 162 -4.14 3.00 3.83
C SER A 162 -4.14 3.20 2.33
N ILE A 163 -4.04 2.10 1.60
CA ILE A 163 -4.10 2.08 0.14
C ILE A 163 -5.09 1.04 -0.33
N TYR A 164 -5.71 1.32 -1.46
CA TYR A 164 -6.45 0.35 -2.24
C TYR A 164 -5.57 -0.24 -3.34
N LEU A 165 -5.64 -1.56 -3.50
CA LEU A 165 -5.16 -2.26 -4.69
C LEU A 165 -6.35 -2.67 -5.55
N GLY A 166 -6.24 -2.41 -6.84
CA GLY A 166 -7.22 -2.80 -7.84
C GLY A 166 -6.54 -3.32 -9.10
N ALA A 167 -7.32 -3.57 -10.12
CA ALA A 167 -6.86 -3.83 -11.48
C ALA A 167 -7.60 -2.89 -12.44
N GLU A 168 -6.96 -2.44 -13.52
CA GLU A 168 -7.69 -1.72 -14.58
C GLU A 168 -8.69 -2.65 -15.29
N PHE A 169 -8.27 -3.89 -15.56
CA PHE A 169 -9.09 -4.94 -16.14
C PHE A 169 -8.77 -6.29 -15.53
N GLY A 170 -9.77 -7.18 -15.46
CA GLY A 170 -9.60 -8.53 -14.95
C GLY A 170 -9.61 -8.63 -13.43
N SER A 171 -9.08 -9.73 -12.94
CA SER A 171 -9.08 -10.07 -11.53
C SER A 171 -7.79 -10.76 -11.14
N TYR A 172 -7.42 -10.60 -9.86
CA TYR A 172 -6.35 -11.36 -9.23
C TYR A 172 -6.64 -11.59 -7.75
N GLU A 173 -5.92 -12.54 -7.17
CA GLU A 173 -5.87 -12.79 -5.73
C GLU A 173 -4.42 -12.80 -5.27
N ILE A 174 -4.14 -12.16 -4.13
CA ILE A 174 -2.86 -12.21 -3.41
C ILE A 174 -3.11 -12.74 -2.00
N TRP A 175 -2.06 -13.24 -1.35
CA TRP A 175 -2.16 -13.63 0.05
C TRP A 175 -2.37 -12.40 0.94
N SER A 176 -3.16 -12.53 2.00
CA SER A 176 -3.37 -11.51 3.03
C SER A 176 -2.40 -11.69 4.20
N LYS A 177 -2.43 -10.77 5.17
CA LYS A 177 -1.67 -10.94 6.42
C LYS A 177 -2.11 -12.17 7.22
N ASP A 178 -3.39 -12.56 7.13
CA ASP A 178 -3.95 -13.70 7.85
C ASP A 178 -3.49 -15.06 7.28
N SER A 179 -2.92 -15.06 6.08
CA SER A 179 -2.18 -16.22 5.55
C SER A 179 -0.79 -16.41 6.18
N GLY A 180 -0.35 -15.49 7.06
CA GLY A 180 1.02 -15.42 7.58
C GLY A 180 2.03 -14.73 6.67
N ASN A 181 1.58 -14.14 5.55
CA ASN A 181 2.40 -13.43 4.58
C ASN A 181 1.93 -11.99 4.40
N PRO A 182 2.13 -11.10 5.39
CA PRO A 182 1.70 -9.71 5.27
C PRO A 182 2.46 -8.98 4.16
N ALA A 183 1.82 -7.98 3.56
CA ALA A 183 2.54 -7.00 2.76
C ALA A 183 3.56 -6.26 3.64
N VAL A 184 4.73 -5.93 3.08
CA VAL A 184 5.83 -5.25 3.80
C VAL A 184 6.06 -3.88 3.21
N LEU A 185 5.94 -2.86 4.04
CA LEU A 185 6.28 -1.47 3.75
C LEU A 185 7.77 -1.25 4.02
N HIS A 186 8.51 -0.77 3.04
CA HIS A 186 9.89 -0.33 3.14
C HIS A 186 9.92 1.19 3.14
N ILE A 187 10.46 1.82 4.20
CA ILE A 187 10.49 3.26 4.40
C ILE A 187 11.94 3.72 4.38
N PHE A 188 12.27 4.69 3.52
CA PHE A 188 13.57 5.36 3.45
C PHE A 188 13.39 6.81 3.87
N TYR A 189 14.21 7.28 4.85
CA TYR A 189 14.10 8.63 5.43
C TYR A 189 15.47 9.17 5.86
N ASN A 190 15.56 10.50 6.02
CA ASN A 190 16.79 11.23 6.42
C ASN A 190 16.79 11.63 7.89
#